data_a564cc185a3aa758670ae69b628278ee
#
_entry.id   a564cc185a3aa758670ae69b628278ee
#
_cell.length_a   1.000
_cell.length_b   1.000
_cell.length_c   1.000
_cell.angle_alpha   90.00
_cell.angle_beta   90.00
_cell.angle_gamma   90.00
#
_symmetry.space_group_name_H-M   'P 1'
#
loop_
_entity.id
_entity.type
_entity.pdbx_description
1 polymer ?
#
loop_
_entity_poly.entity_id
_entity_poly.type
_entity_poly.pdbx_seq_one_letter_code
_entity_poly.pdbx_strand_id
1 'polypeptide(L)'
;MHLYVCIICIKQYRYCKCDFSISVVPEGKEAALQKFKNITLKGGNSPMIEMNRMQNSTLLQLMRIYKDPSICLNNIPYISFDGEMAADVGGPTKEYFSFALESLTKVDVKTGIQLFIGDHGHMVPLCSMDAISSGCFHMVGKLIAHGVLHCGMGFSGLAPAFVKYITSGSVDEAQDLVTVSDVPDIELRDIIEKVM
;
A
#
# COMPACT_ATOMS: atom_id res chain seq x y z
N MET A 1 -5.39 11.03 -1.90
CA MET A 1 -4.12 10.35 -1.54
C MET A 1 -3.77 10.46 -0.05
N HIS A 2 -4.14 11.56 0.63
CA HIS A 2 -3.88 11.79 2.07
C HIS A 2 -4.58 10.84 3.04
N LEU A 3 -5.78 10.44 2.71
CA LEU A 3 -6.58 9.58 3.58
C LEU A 3 -6.12 8.10 3.59
N TYR A 4 -5.41 7.64 2.55
CA TYR A 4 -4.89 6.28 2.49
C TYR A 4 -3.97 5.92 3.64
N VAL A 5 -3.00 6.78 3.91
CA VAL A 5 -2.01 6.55 4.98
C VAL A 5 -2.69 6.62 6.35
N CYS A 6 -3.65 7.54 6.51
CA CYS A 6 -4.31 7.79 7.78
C CYS A 6 -5.31 6.67 8.16
N ILE A 7 -6.11 6.16 7.21
CA ILE A 7 -7.18 5.20 7.52
C ILE A 7 -6.64 3.79 7.71
N ILE A 8 -5.65 3.37 6.93
CA ILE A 8 -5.02 2.06 7.14
C ILE A 8 -4.27 2.06 8.48
N CYS A 9 -3.62 3.15 8.87
CA CYS A 9 -2.96 3.27 10.16
C CYS A 9 -3.95 3.50 11.33
N ILE A 10 -5.00 4.32 11.17
CA ILE A 10 -5.87 4.72 12.30
C ILE A 10 -6.89 3.64 12.67
N LYS A 11 -7.52 2.97 11.72
CA LYS A 11 -8.53 1.94 12.07
C LYS A 11 -7.93 0.69 12.72
N GLN A 12 -6.66 0.41 12.49
CA GLN A 12 -6.00 -0.80 13.02
C GLN A 12 -5.00 -0.54 14.15
N TYR A 13 -4.50 0.71 14.30
CA TYR A 13 -3.64 1.11 15.42
C TYR A 13 -4.44 1.91 16.45
N ARG A 14 -5.22 1.21 17.29
CA ARG A 14 -5.78 1.77 18.54
C ARG A 14 -4.70 2.29 19.51
N TYR A 15 -3.43 2.17 19.18
CA TYR A 15 -2.28 2.56 20.00
C TYR A 15 -1.44 3.70 19.40
N CYS A 16 -1.74 4.19 18.22
CA CYS A 16 -1.12 5.43 17.76
C CYS A 16 -1.90 6.61 18.34
N LYS A 17 -1.41 7.18 19.43
CA LYS A 17 -1.88 8.46 19.98
C LYS A 17 -1.45 9.61 19.05
N CYS A 18 -1.90 9.59 17.82
CA CYS A 18 -1.78 10.73 16.92
C CYS A 18 -3.09 11.51 17.01
N ASP A 19 -3.15 12.49 17.91
CA ASP A 19 -4.20 13.50 17.90
C ASP A 19 -4.07 14.32 16.61
N PHE A 20 -4.76 13.89 15.57
CA PHE A 20 -4.84 14.61 14.30
C PHE A 20 -6.00 15.57 14.28
N SER A 21 -5.92 16.65 15.01
CA SER A 21 -6.73 17.84 14.75
C SER A 21 -6.03 18.70 13.69
N ILE A 22 -6.21 18.36 12.40
CA ILE A 22 -5.77 19.24 11.31
C ILE A 22 -6.83 20.32 11.15
N SER A 23 -6.62 21.45 11.78
CA SER A 23 -7.53 22.61 11.76
C SER A 23 -7.42 23.47 10.48
N VAL A 24 -6.51 23.15 9.56
CA VAL A 24 -6.31 23.90 8.30
C VAL A 24 -6.10 22.92 7.16
N VAL A 25 -6.99 22.95 6.16
CA VAL A 25 -6.84 22.20 4.91
C VAL A 25 -5.74 22.87 4.09
N PRO A 26 -4.61 22.21 3.81
CA PRO A 26 -3.53 22.80 3.00
C PRO A 26 -3.98 22.97 1.54
N GLU A 27 -3.54 24.03 0.90
CA GLU A 27 -3.73 24.22 -0.54
C GLU A 27 -2.88 23.20 -1.31
N GLY A 28 -3.53 22.22 -1.95
CA GLY A 28 -2.91 21.22 -2.82
C GLY A 28 -2.45 19.94 -2.12
N LYS A 29 -2.31 18.88 -2.94
CA LYS A 29 -1.98 17.52 -2.46
C LYS A 29 -0.53 17.44 -1.93
N GLU A 30 0.39 18.13 -2.59
CA GLU A 30 1.82 18.15 -2.24
C GLU A 30 2.07 18.84 -0.91
N ALA A 31 1.43 20.00 -0.69
CA ALA A 31 1.55 20.74 0.58
C ALA A 31 0.99 19.93 1.74
N ALA A 32 -0.13 19.25 1.52
CA ALA A 32 -0.74 18.39 2.53
C ALA A 32 0.16 17.18 2.86
N LEU A 33 0.76 16.53 1.86
CA LEU A 33 1.72 15.44 2.07
C LEU A 33 2.97 15.92 2.81
N GLN A 34 3.49 17.08 2.44
CA GLN A 34 4.66 17.65 3.11
C GLN A 34 4.38 17.99 4.57
N LYS A 35 3.22 18.58 4.86
CA LYS A 35 2.80 18.84 6.24
C LYS A 35 2.67 17.54 7.04
N PHE A 36 2.07 16.50 6.44
CA PHE A 36 1.97 15.20 7.07
C PHE A 36 3.34 14.58 7.36
N LYS A 37 4.27 14.63 6.38
CA LYS A 37 5.65 14.17 6.55
C LYS A 37 6.35 14.89 7.71
N ASN A 38 6.26 16.21 7.76
CA ASN A 38 6.91 17.02 8.80
C ASN A 38 6.42 16.67 10.22
N ILE A 39 5.15 16.27 10.36
CA ILE A 39 4.57 15.88 11.65
C ILE A 39 4.94 14.42 11.99
N THR A 40 5.00 13.55 10.99
CA THR A 40 5.07 12.10 11.17
C THR A 40 6.50 11.59 11.22
N LEU A 41 7.40 12.16 10.40
CA LEU A 41 8.78 11.73 10.36
C LEU A 41 9.53 12.18 11.62
N LYS A 42 9.98 11.20 12.38
CA LYS A 42 10.81 11.41 13.57
C LYS A 42 12.22 10.96 13.24
N GLY A 43 13.20 11.80 13.53
CA GLY A 43 14.59 11.40 13.50
C GLY A 43 14.80 10.25 14.50
N GLY A 44 15.27 9.12 14.03
CA GLY A 44 15.53 7.93 14.84
C GLY A 44 16.42 6.95 14.09
N ASN A 45 16.74 5.82 14.72
CA ASN A 45 17.51 4.77 14.06
C ASN A 45 16.76 4.29 12.82
N SER A 46 17.44 4.32 11.67
CA SER A 46 16.91 3.81 10.42
C SER A 46 16.75 2.29 10.51
N PRO A 47 15.54 1.75 10.31
CA PRO A 47 15.39 0.30 10.22
C PRO A 47 16.14 -0.21 8.98
N MET A 48 16.92 -1.26 9.17
CA MET A 48 17.55 -1.96 8.04
C MET A 48 16.52 -2.90 7.43
N ILE A 49 16.29 -2.75 6.13
CA ILE A 49 15.42 -3.60 5.33
C ILE A 49 16.29 -4.30 4.28
N GLU A 50 16.45 -5.59 4.44
CA GLU A 50 17.17 -6.43 3.49
C GLU A 50 16.17 -7.22 2.64
N MET A 51 16.35 -7.15 1.32
CA MET A 51 15.52 -7.86 0.35
C MET A 51 16.36 -8.62 -0.66
N ASN A 52 15.96 -9.86 -0.91
CA ASN A 52 16.57 -10.70 -1.92
C ASN A 52 15.63 -10.82 -3.14
N ARG A 53 16.06 -10.26 -4.28
CA ARG A 53 15.28 -10.28 -5.53
C ARG A 53 15.21 -11.66 -6.18
N MET A 54 16.16 -12.54 -5.84
CA MET A 54 16.26 -13.89 -6.41
C MET A 54 15.44 -14.91 -5.60
N GLN A 55 14.88 -14.53 -4.46
CA GLN A 55 13.99 -15.42 -3.70
C GLN A 55 12.65 -15.61 -4.40
N ASN A 56 12.13 -16.84 -4.33
CA ASN A 56 10.89 -17.27 -5.01
C ASN A 56 9.61 -16.63 -4.47
N SER A 57 9.65 -15.82 -3.41
CA SER A 57 8.48 -15.16 -2.85
C SER A 57 8.81 -13.80 -2.29
N THR A 58 8.44 -12.77 -3.03
CA THR A 58 8.49 -11.38 -2.56
C THR A 58 7.45 -11.15 -1.46
N LEU A 59 6.27 -11.74 -1.59
CA LEU A 59 5.20 -11.61 -0.59
C LEU A 59 5.63 -12.07 0.79
N LEU A 60 6.28 -13.23 0.91
CA LEU A 60 6.76 -13.75 2.20
C LEU A 60 7.87 -12.87 2.80
N GLN A 61 8.74 -12.29 1.98
CA GLN A 61 9.75 -11.34 2.46
C GLN A 61 9.09 -10.08 3.01
N LEU A 62 8.14 -9.49 2.28
CA LEU A 62 7.39 -8.32 2.72
C LEU A 62 6.60 -8.61 4.00
N MET A 63 5.97 -9.78 4.09
CA MET A 63 5.26 -10.21 5.30
C MET A 63 6.20 -10.29 6.51
N ARG A 64 7.40 -10.83 6.34
CA ARG A 64 8.41 -10.90 7.40
C ARG A 64 8.86 -9.50 7.84
N ILE A 65 9.18 -8.63 6.89
CA ILE A 65 9.63 -7.27 7.14
C ILE A 65 8.55 -6.49 7.91
N TYR A 66 7.33 -6.41 7.40
CA TYR A 66 6.29 -5.56 7.99
C TYR A 66 5.55 -6.18 9.20
N LYS A 67 5.82 -7.46 9.52
CA LYS A 67 5.42 -8.07 10.80
C LYS A 67 6.44 -7.82 11.91
N ASP A 68 7.67 -7.47 11.56
CA ASP A 68 8.69 -7.14 12.55
C ASP A 68 8.30 -5.85 13.30
N PRO A 69 8.16 -5.91 14.63
CA PRO A 69 7.80 -4.75 15.44
C PRO A 69 8.89 -3.68 15.48
N SER A 70 10.14 -4.01 15.11
CA SER A 70 11.25 -3.07 15.04
C SER A 70 11.14 -2.11 13.84
N ILE A 71 10.37 -2.47 12.83
CA ILE A 71 10.15 -1.63 11.64
C ILE A 71 9.20 -0.49 11.98
N CYS A 72 9.77 0.66 12.29
CA CYS A 72 9.04 1.89 12.53
C CYS A 72 8.87 2.66 11.22
N LEU A 73 7.63 2.82 10.75
CA LEU A 73 7.33 3.50 9.48
C LEU A 73 7.71 4.99 9.48
N ASN A 74 7.89 5.59 10.66
CA ASN A 74 8.22 7.01 10.79
C ASN A 74 9.73 7.29 10.63
N ASN A 75 10.56 6.25 10.62
CA ASN A 75 11.99 6.38 10.42
C ASN A 75 12.35 6.10 8.97
N ILE A 76 13.34 6.82 8.44
CA ILE A 76 13.84 6.60 7.08
C ILE A 76 14.45 5.20 7.03
N PRO A 77 13.99 4.30 6.12
CA PRO A 77 14.57 2.97 6.03
C PRO A 77 15.95 3.01 5.36
N TYR A 78 16.84 2.14 5.80
CA TYR A 78 18.07 1.83 5.07
C TYR A 78 17.85 0.54 4.28
N ILE A 79 17.84 0.65 2.96
CA ILE A 79 17.55 -0.48 2.07
C ILE A 79 18.84 -1.13 1.59
N SER A 80 18.89 -2.45 1.69
CA SER A 80 19.95 -3.28 1.14
C SER A 80 19.32 -4.40 0.30
N PHE A 81 19.88 -4.63 -0.88
CA PHE A 81 19.56 -5.82 -1.68
C PHE A 81 20.66 -6.85 -1.49
N ASP A 82 20.26 -8.09 -1.17
CA ASP A 82 21.18 -9.19 -0.95
C ASP A 82 22.02 -9.45 -2.20
N GLY A 83 23.34 -9.50 -2.02
CA GLY A 83 24.32 -9.66 -3.11
C GLY A 83 24.63 -8.39 -3.90
N GLU A 84 24.05 -7.24 -3.58
CA GLU A 84 24.33 -5.98 -4.26
C GLU A 84 25.16 -5.04 -3.36
N MET A 85 26.30 -4.57 -3.88
CA MET A 85 27.15 -3.58 -3.21
C MET A 85 26.68 -2.16 -3.57
N ALA A 86 25.57 -1.72 -3.02
CA ALA A 86 25.07 -0.37 -3.23
C ALA A 86 24.92 0.38 -1.90
N ALA A 87 25.54 1.55 -1.81
CA ALA A 87 25.24 2.49 -0.72
C ALA A 87 23.87 3.13 -1.00
N ASP A 88 22.98 3.13 -0.01
CA ASP A 88 21.66 3.76 -0.16
C ASP A 88 21.79 5.30 -0.09
N VAL A 89 21.91 5.90 -1.26
CA VAL A 89 21.81 7.35 -1.48
C VAL A 89 20.45 7.74 -2.05
N GLY A 90 19.41 6.95 -1.73
CA GLY A 90 18.03 7.15 -2.16
C GLY A 90 17.62 6.37 -3.42
N GLY A 91 18.56 5.80 -4.15
CA GLY A 91 18.31 4.89 -5.28
C GLY A 91 17.69 3.58 -4.84
N PRO A 92 18.38 2.80 -4.01
CA PRO A 92 17.87 1.54 -3.46
C PRO A 92 16.52 1.67 -2.78
N THR A 93 16.27 2.77 -2.05
CA THR A 93 14.98 3.00 -1.40
C THR A 93 13.84 3.14 -2.41
N LYS A 94 14.01 3.94 -3.47
CA LYS A 94 12.99 4.06 -4.52
C LYS A 94 12.75 2.75 -5.25
N GLU A 95 13.81 2.05 -5.55
CA GLU A 95 13.76 0.76 -6.25
C GLU A 95 13.06 -0.30 -5.41
N TYR A 96 13.33 -0.36 -4.11
CA TYR A 96 12.63 -1.24 -3.19
C TYR A 96 11.12 -1.01 -3.21
N PHE A 97 10.67 0.23 -3.04
CA PHE A 97 9.24 0.52 -3.02
C PHE A 97 8.58 0.26 -4.38
N SER A 98 9.26 0.58 -5.49
CA SER A 98 8.76 0.26 -6.83
C SER A 98 8.57 -1.25 -7.01
N PHE A 99 9.61 -2.03 -6.72
CA PHE A 99 9.59 -3.48 -6.81
C PHE A 99 8.54 -4.12 -5.89
N ALA A 100 8.49 -3.67 -4.63
CA ALA A 100 7.55 -4.20 -3.64
C ALA A 100 6.10 -3.89 -4.01
N LEU A 101 5.78 -2.65 -4.43
CA LEU A 101 4.43 -2.26 -4.84
C LEU A 101 3.99 -2.98 -6.12
N GLU A 102 4.89 -3.14 -7.10
CA GLU A 102 4.60 -3.90 -8.31
C GLU A 102 4.31 -5.37 -8.01
N SER A 103 5.02 -5.96 -7.05
CA SER A 103 4.80 -7.36 -6.67
C SER A 103 3.41 -7.64 -6.11
N LEU A 104 2.72 -6.63 -5.57
CA LEU A 104 1.36 -6.79 -5.04
C LEU A 104 0.32 -7.14 -6.11
N THR A 105 0.59 -6.81 -7.38
CA THR A 105 -0.33 -7.08 -8.50
C THR A 105 -0.14 -8.46 -9.10
N LYS A 106 0.90 -9.19 -8.67
CA LYS A 106 1.28 -10.49 -9.21
C LYS A 106 0.86 -11.62 -8.29
N VAL A 107 0.66 -12.79 -8.87
CA VAL A 107 0.52 -14.03 -8.08
C VAL A 107 1.88 -14.37 -7.47
N ASP A 108 1.93 -14.56 -6.17
CA ASP A 108 3.15 -15.02 -5.52
C ASP A 108 3.40 -16.49 -5.84
N VAL A 109 4.52 -16.78 -6.49
CA VAL A 109 4.85 -18.10 -7.05
C VAL A 109 4.90 -19.20 -5.98
N LYS A 110 5.32 -18.85 -4.76
CA LYS A 110 5.51 -19.84 -3.70
C LYS A 110 4.23 -20.13 -2.92
N THR A 111 3.43 -19.09 -2.67
CA THR A 111 2.21 -19.22 -1.88
C THR A 111 0.95 -19.40 -2.72
N GLY A 112 1.00 -19.05 -4.01
CA GLY A 112 -0.16 -18.98 -4.88
C GLY A 112 -1.11 -17.82 -4.54
N ILE A 113 -0.77 -16.98 -3.57
CA ILE A 113 -1.61 -15.87 -3.14
C ILE A 113 -1.53 -14.74 -4.17
N GLN A 114 -2.70 -14.28 -4.61
CA GLN A 114 -2.89 -13.04 -5.35
C GLN A 114 -3.68 -12.08 -4.46
N LEU A 115 -3.20 -10.85 -4.33
CA LEU A 115 -3.81 -9.87 -3.43
C LEU A 115 -4.82 -8.97 -4.14
N PHE A 116 -4.56 -8.63 -5.39
CA PHE A 116 -5.42 -7.78 -6.20
C PHE A 116 -5.67 -8.41 -7.56
N ILE A 117 -6.86 -8.18 -8.11
CA ILE A 117 -7.28 -8.66 -9.41
C ILE A 117 -7.98 -7.53 -10.18
N GLY A 118 -7.93 -7.58 -11.50
CA GLY A 118 -8.51 -6.57 -12.41
C GLY A 118 -7.45 -5.79 -13.18
N ASP A 119 -7.91 -4.92 -14.05
CA ASP A 119 -7.07 -4.07 -14.88
C ASP A 119 -6.48 -2.92 -14.08
N HIS A 120 -5.37 -2.35 -14.57
CA HIS A 120 -4.74 -1.19 -13.94
C HIS A 120 -5.72 0.00 -13.87
N GLY A 121 -5.93 0.55 -12.68
CA GLY A 121 -6.91 1.61 -12.42
C GLY A 121 -8.27 1.08 -11.97
N HIS A 122 -8.50 -0.23 -12.08
CA HIS A 122 -9.74 -0.92 -11.72
C HIS A 122 -9.48 -2.17 -10.86
N MET A 123 -8.30 -2.25 -10.24
CA MET A 123 -7.97 -3.37 -9.38
C MET A 123 -8.79 -3.35 -8.10
N VAL A 124 -9.30 -4.52 -7.74
CA VAL A 124 -10.00 -4.78 -6.49
C VAL A 124 -9.26 -5.85 -5.67
N PRO A 125 -9.36 -5.82 -4.32
CA PRO A 125 -8.75 -6.86 -3.51
C PRO A 125 -9.45 -8.20 -3.75
N LEU A 126 -8.64 -9.24 -3.96
CA LEU A 126 -9.14 -10.61 -4.05
C LEU A 126 -9.45 -11.13 -2.64
N CYS A 127 -10.71 -11.48 -2.39
CA CYS A 127 -11.16 -12.00 -1.11
C CYS A 127 -10.68 -13.46 -0.94
N SER A 128 -9.45 -13.61 -0.44
CA SER A 128 -8.84 -14.90 -0.11
C SER A 128 -8.75 -15.04 1.42
N MET A 129 -9.28 -16.14 1.95
CA MET A 129 -9.20 -16.42 3.39
C MET A 129 -7.75 -16.51 3.86
N ASP A 130 -6.86 -17.05 3.03
CA ASP A 130 -5.43 -17.15 3.35
C ASP A 130 -4.77 -15.77 3.42
N ALA A 131 -5.08 -14.87 2.48
CA ALA A 131 -4.56 -13.50 2.49
C ALA A 131 -5.10 -12.70 3.69
N ILE A 132 -6.36 -12.90 4.06
CA ILE A 132 -6.99 -12.21 5.19
C ILE A 132 -6.41 -12.73 6.51
N SER A 133 -6.43 -14.04 6.72
CA SER A 133 -6.00 -14.66 7.99
C SER A 133 -4.51 -14.51 8.25
N SER A 134 -3.69 -14.52 7.21
CA SER A 134 -2.25 -14.26 7.31
C SER A 134 -1.90 -12.79 7.56
N GLY A 135 -2.84 -11.85 7.40
CA GLY A 135 -2.63 -10.42 7.58
C GLY A 135 -1.92 -9.75 6.40
N CYS A 136 -2.02 -10.30 5.19
CA CYS A 136 -1.40 -9.72 3.98
C CYS A 136 -1.88 -8.29 3.72
N PHE A 137 -3.18 -8.01 3.83
CA PHE A 137 -3.70 -6.66 3.61
C PHE A 137 -3.23 -5.65 4.66
N HIS A 138 -2.95 -6.11 5.89
CA HIS A 138 -2.32 -5.24 6.88
C HIS A 138 -0.88 -4.88 6.48
N MET A 139 -0.13 -5.85 6.00
CA MET A 139 1.22 -5.62 5.44
C MET A 139 1.17 -4.66 4.25
N VAL A 140 0.22 -4.86 3.31
CA VAL A 140 0.03 -3.96 2.15
C VAL A 140 -0.18 -2.52 2.60
N GLY A 141 -1.04 -2.30 3.59
CA GLY A 141 -1.28 -0.96 4.16
C GLY A 141 -0.01 -0.32 4.72
N LYS A 142 0.79 -1.08 5.47
CA LYS A 142 2.08 -0.61 5.98
C LYS A 142 3.07 -0.28 4.86
N LEU A 143 3.18 -1.13 3.85
CA LEU A 143 4.06 -0.92 2.70
C LEU A 143 3.70 0.35 1.95
N ILE A 144 2.41 0.54 1.63
CA ILE A 144 1.93 1.75 0.94
C ILE A 144 2.23 3.00 1.78
N ALA A 145 1.91 2.97 3.07
CA ALA A 145 2.18 4.08 3.97
C ALA A 145 3.67 4.43 4.02
N HIS A 146 4.53 3.42 4.10
CA HIS A 146 5.98 3.57 4.14
C HIS A 146 6.51 4.20 2.83
N GLY A 147 6.05 3.70 1.66
CA GLY A 147 6.41 4.24 0.36
C GLY A 147 5.98 5.70 0.17
N VAL A 148 4.75 6.04 0.58
CA VAL A 148 4.25 7.43 0.51
C VAL A 148 5.07 8.36 1.42
N LEU A 149 5.38 7.93 2.64
CA LEU A 149 6.13 8.74 3.60
C LEU A 149 7.54 9.06 3.11
N HIS A 150 8.27 8.06 2.61
CA HIS A 150 9.71 8.23 2.33
C HIS A 150 10.03 8.54 0.87
N CYS A 151 9.22 8.05 -0.08
CA CYS A 151 9.47 8.24 -1.52
C CYS A 151 8.35 9.02 -2.23
N GLY A 152 7.23 9.29 -1.59
CA GLY A 152 6.05 9.82 -2.27
C GLY A 152 5.38 8.80 -3.22
N MET A 153 5.77 7.52 -3.12
CA MET A 153 5.28 6.44 -3.98
C MET A 153 4.10 5.75 -3.30
N GLY A 154 2.92 5.83 -3.94
CA GLY A 154 1.73 5.11 -3.54
C GLY A 154 1.45 3.93 -4.46
N PHE A 155 0.53 3.06 -4.05
CA PHE A 155 0.02 2.01 -4.89
C PHE A 155 -1.04 2.60 -5.84
N SER A 156 -0.71 2.67 -7.12
CA SER A 156 -1.61 3.09 -8.20
C SER A 156 -2.28 1.85 -8.80
N GLY A 157 -3.49 2.01 -9.26
CA GLY A 157 -4.19 0.93 -9.98
C GLY A 157 -5.42 0.39 -9.27
N LEU A 158 -5.71 0.79 -8.03
CA LEU A 158 -6.96 0.44 -7.37
C LEU A 158 -8.16 1.13 -8.02
N ALA A 159 -9.30 0.42 -8.07
CA ALA A 159 -10.58 0.97 -8.49
C ALA A 159 -10.96 2.22 -7.67
N PRO A 160 -11.45 3.29 -8.32
CA PRO A 160 -11.84 4.51 -7.61
C PRO A 160 -12.86 4.29 -6.50
N ALA A 161 -13.82 3.41 -6.71
CA ALA A 161 -14.81 3.00 -5.70
C ALA A 161 -14.14 2.39 -4.47
N PHE A 162 -13.17 1.50 -4.67
CA PHE A 162 -12.44 0.88 -3.57
C PHE A 162 -11.58 1.90 -2.81
N VAL A 163 -10.94 2.83 -3.54
CA VAL A 163 -10.22 3.95 -2.93
C VAL A 163 -11.15 4.80 -2.07
N LYS A 164 -12.31 5.14 -2.59
CA LYS A 164 -13.30 5.93 -1.87
C LYS A 164 -13.78 5.21 -0.61
N TYR A 165 -14.09 3.91 -0.71
CA TYR A 165 -14.48 3.10 0.45
C TYR A 165 -13.40 3.06 1.54
N ILE A 166 -12.14 2.83 1.17
CA ILE A 166 -11.05 2.82 2.15
C ILE A 166 -10.93 4.19 2.85
N THR A 167 -11.13 5.26 2.11
CA THR A 167 -10.90 6.63 2.63
C THR A 167 -12.06 7.16 3.45
N SER A 168 -13.30 6.91 3.05
CA SER A 168 -14.50 7.37 3.76
C SER A 168 -15.00 6.38 4.81
N GLY A 169 -14.81 5.08 4.56
CA GLY A 169 -15.43 3.99 5.32
C GLY A 169 -16.93 3.82 5.04
N SER A 170 -17.45 4.51 4.01
CA SER A 170 -18.86 4.50 3.61
C SER A 170 -19.03 3.78 2.28
N VAL A 171 -19.92 2.77 2.27
CA VAL A 171 -20.32 2.07 1.04
C VAL A 171 -21.16 3.02 0.17
N ASP A 172 -22.03 3.81 0.77
CA ASP A 172 -22.93 4.74 0.06
C ASP A 172 -22.15 5.77 -0.75
N GLU A 173 -21.02 6.26 -0.21
CA GLU A 173 -20.15 7.19 -0.93
C GLU A 173 -19.30 6.52 -2.03
N ALA A 174 -19.07 5.22 -1.93
CA ALA A 174 -18.25 4.47 -2.85
C ALA A 174 -19.04 3.91 -4.03
N GLN A 175 -20.29 3.52 -3.81
CA GLN A 175 -21.12 2.84 -4.81
C GLN A 175 -21.30 3.63 -6.10
N ASP A 176 -21.41 4.96 -6.00
CA ASP A 176 -21.58 5.84 -7.16
C ASP A 176 -20.34 5.90 -8.09
N LEU A 177 -19.22 5.39 -7.60
CA LEU A 177 -17.96 5.33 -8.34
C LEU A 177 -17.67 3.94 -8.93
N VAL A 178 -18.55 2.96 -8.68
CA VAL A 178 -18.41 1.62 -9.24
C VAL A 178 -18.70 1.65 -10.74
N THR A 179 -17.83 1.05 -11.51
CA THR A 179 -17.96 0.94 -12.97
C THR A 179 -17.90 -0.50 -13.41
N VAL A 180 -18.37 -0.79 -14.62
CA VAL A 180 -18.28 -2.14 -15.22
C VAL A 180 -16.83 -2.59 -15.34
N SER A 181 -15.90 -1.66 -15.57
CA SER A 181 -14.46 -1.92 -15.62
C SER A 181 -13.86 -2.46 -14.30
N ASP A 182 -14.57 -2.27 -13.17
CA ASP A 182 -14.14 -2.79 -11.86
C ASP A 182 -14.50 -4.28 -11.67
N VAL A 183 -15.23 -4.87 -12.61
CA VAL A 183 -15.50 -6.31 -12.64
C VAL A 183 -14.29 -7.02 -13.25
N PRO A 184 -13.58 -7.88 -12.49
CA PRO A 184 -12.34 -8.50 -12.97
C PRO A 184 -12.55 -9.55 -14.08
N ASP A 185 -13.71 -10.17 -14.08
CA ASP A 185 -14.09 -11.20 -15.06
C ASP A 185 -14.57 -10.55 -16.36
N ILE A 186 -13.81 -10.77 -17.44
CA ILE A 186 -14.06 -10.16 -18.76
C ILE A 186 -15.38 -10.68 -19.35
N GLU A 187 -15.68 -11.97 -19.21
CA GLU A 187 -16.91 -12.54 -19.75
C GLU A 187 -18.15 -11.97 -19.05
N LEU A 188 -18.06 -11.82 -17.73
CA LEU A 188 -19.12 -11.19 -16.94
C LEU A 188 -19.27 -9.70 -17.27
N ARG A 189 -18.16 -9.00 -17.52
CA ARG A 189 -18.15 -7.60 -17.95
C ARG A 189 -18.91 -7.43 -19.26
N ASP A 190 -18.60 -8.27 -20.26
CA ASP A 190 -19.26 -8.29 -21.58
C ASP A 190 -20.77 -8.58 -21.48
N ILE A 191 -21.18 -9.42 -20.54
CA ILE A 191 -22.60 -9.71 -20.29
C ILE A 191 -23.30 -8.48 -19.71
N ILE A 192 -22.69 -7.85 -18.71
CA ILE A 192 -23.27 -6.65 -18.08
C ILE A 192 -23.45 -5.53 -19.10
N GLU A 193 -22.44 -5.26 -19.94
CA GLU A 193 -22.49 -4.22 -20.97
C GLU A 193 -23.59 -4.46 -22.03
N LYS A 194 -23.94 -5.74 -22.30
CA LYS A 194 -25.04 -6.07 -23.24
C LYS A 194 -26.43 -5.87 -22.64
N VAL A 195 -26.54 -5.80 -21.31
CA VAL A 195 -27.83 -5.72 -20.60
C VAL A 195 -28.13 -4.27 -20.19
N MET A 196 -27.10 -3.43 -20.05
CA MET A 196 -27.25 -1.98 -19.77
C MET A 196 -27.61 -1.19 -21.03
#